data_9af083df89d1f7eb3090f864e2d3ee5d
#
_entry.id   9af083df89d1f7eb3090f864e2d3ee5d
#
_cell.length_a   1.000
_cell.length_b   1.000
_cell.length_c   1.000
_cell.angle_alpha   90.00
_cell.angle_beta   90.00
_cell.angle_gamma   90.00
#
_symmetry.space_group_name_H-M   'P 1'
#
loop_
_entity.id
_entity.type
_entity.pdbx_description
1 polymer ?
#
loop_
_entity_poly.entity_id
_entity_poly.type
_entity_poly.pdbx_seq_one_letter_code
_entity_poly.pdbx_strand_id
1 'polypeptide(L)'
;MDSLALIFIVVAVSDSYAIAGALSAVASVTMALATPHWSRVADRNGQSAMLVRVIPIKVTAFVAFTFLVLQETPTWTWFVSIIIAEAFSVNTGGLVRRRWLHILSPDKTTTDEDESDRHIVNTAYSFEALMDEVVFILGPIIVTACATSIAPAAGVISGIIFVVIGFPLFISAKETEPPPTPKRHVDPHPAVIRNKRVQAVVLATTLLGGFFGSIAIVTVAFTEARGHESQSGILLAIWALGSAVSAIINGVIKWKLPSAARFLIFLFALTVLSIPMLFAHSITWLAVALFFNGFAIAPLVI
;
A
#
# COMPACT_ATOMS: atom_id res chain seq x y z
N MET A 1 1.38 4.84 3.60
CA MET A 1 1.90 6.12 4.10
C MET A 1 1.10 7.31 3.55
N ASP A 2 0.86 7.39 2.25
CA ASP A 2 0.21 8.54 1.60
C ASP A 2 -1.17 8.85 2.19
N SER A 3 -2.02 7.85 2.42
CA SER A 3 -3.37 8.07 3.00
C SER A 3 -3.34 8.69 4.39
N LEU A 4 -2.44 8.26 5.27
CA LEU A 4 -2.33 8.80 6.63
C LEU A 4 -1.84 10.25 6.62
N ALA A 5 -0.84 10.53 5.78
CA ALA A 5 -0.31 11.88 5.60
C ALA A 5 -1.38 12.84 5.04
N LEU A 6 -2.21 12.36 4.08
CA LEU A 6 -3.36 13.11 3.56
C LEU A 6 -4.38 13.43 4.66
N ILE A 7 -4.68 12.48 5.54
CA ILE A 7 -5.63 12.70 6.64
C ILE A 7 -5.15 13.84 7.53
N PHE A 8 -3.89 13.81 7.99
CA PHE A 8 -3.36 14.84 8.88
C PHE A 8 -3.41 16.24 8.28
N ILE A 9 -2.92 16.42 7.04
CA ILE A 9 -2.88 17.77 6.43
C ILE A 9 -4.29 18.28 6.10
N VAL A 10 -5.18 17.41 5.61
CA VAL A 10 -6.54 17.83 5.21
C VAL A 10 -7.40 18.13 6.43
N VAL A 11 -7.35 17.30 7.47
CA VAL A 11 -8.11 17.52 8.71
C VAL A 11 -7.62 18.81 9.39
N ALA A 12 -6.31 19.04 9.47
CA ALA A 12 -5.75 20.23 10.10
C ALA A 12 -6.21 21.54 9.43
N VAL A 13 -6.54 21.52 8.12
CA VAL A 13 -6.96 22.71 7.36
C VAL A 13 -8.48 22.81 7.24
N SER A 14 -9.17 21.68 7.00
CA SER A 14 -10.62 21.68 6.71
C SER A 14 -11.50 21.33 7.90
N ASP A 15 -10.90 20.87 9.00
CA ASP A 15 -11.62 20.32 10.17
C ASP A 15 -12.65 19.21 9.78
N SER A 16 -12.36 18.47 8.69
CA SER A 16 -13.30 17.55 8.07
C SER A 16 -12.68 16.19 7.72
N TYR A 17 -13.00 15.18 8.52
CA TYR A 17 -12.70 13.79 8.21
C TYR A 17 -13.43 13.27 6.96
N ALA A 18 -14.58 13.84 6.64
CA ALA A 18 -15.33 13.48 5.44
C ALA A 18 -14.56 13.85 4.15
N ILE A 19 -13.97 15.05 4.10
CA ILE A 19 -13.14 15.49 2.98
C ILE A 19 -11.87 14.65 2.91
N ALA A 20 -11.19 14.41 4.02
CA ALA A 20 -10.00 13.57 4.08
C ALA A 20 -10.28 12.14 3.58
N GLY A 21 -11.40 11.55 4.01
CA GLY A 21 -11.84 10.23 3.57
C GLY A 21 -12.19 10.19 2.08
N ALA A 22 -12.89 11.20 1.57
CA ALA A 22 -13.22 11.31 0.16
C ALA A 22 -11.97 11.45 -0.72
N LEU A 23 -11.01 12.29 -0.32
CA LEU A 23 -9.70 12.41 -1.00
C LEU A 23 -8.92 11.09 -1.00
N SER A 24 -8.86 10.39 0.14
CA SER A 24 -8.20 9.09 0.25
C SER A 24 -8.87 8.04 -0.64
N ALA A 25 -10.19 8.04 -0.73
CA ALA A 25 -10.94 7.14 -1.61
C ALA A 25 -10.65 7.43 -3.09
N VAL A 26 -10.69 8.69 -3.50
CA VAL A 26 -10.37 9.12 -4.88
C VAL A 26 -8.91 8.78 -5.21
N ALA A 27 -7.97 9.02 -4.31
CA ALA A 27 -6.57 8.66 -4.44
C ALA A 27 -6.41 7.16 -4.73
N SER A 28 -7.04 6.30 -3.90
CA SER A 28 -6.97 4.85 -4.01
C SER A 28 -7.56 4.32 -5.32
N VAL A 29 -8.72 4.84 -5.74
CA VAL A 29 -9.36 4.47 -7.01
C VAL A 29 -8.50 4.89 -8.19
N THR A 30 -7.97 6.11 -8.17
CA THR A 30 -7.11 6.62 -9.24
C THR A 30 -5.84 5.78 -9.38
N MET A 31 -5.18 5.47 -8.27
CA MET A 31 -4.00 4.59 -8.24
C MET A 31 -4.32 3.19 -8.80
N ALA A 32 -5.45 2.60 -8.39
CA ALA A 32 -5.85 1.27 -8.85
C ALA A 32 -6.08 1.23 -10.37
N LEU A 33 -6.65 2.29 -10.95
CA LEU A 33 -6.86 2.40 -12.39
C LEU A 33 -5.57 2.70 -13.17
N ALA A 34 -4.66 3.48 -12.59
CA ALA A 34 -3.41 3.89 -13.24
C ALA A 34 -2.34 2.79 -13.23
N THR A 35 -2.24 2.03 -12.13
CA THR A 35 -1.19 1.02 -11.91
C THR A 35 -1.05 -0.01 -13.04
N PRO A 36 -2.12 -0.62 -13.60
CA PRO A 36 -1.97 -1.57 -14.71
C PRO A 36 -1.44 -0.92 -15.99
N HIS A 37 -1.72 0.37 -16.21
CA HIS A 37 -1.19 1.10 -17.34
C HIS A 37 0.33 1.25 -17.22
N TRP A 38 0.80 1.77 -16.09
CA TRP A 38 2.24 1.98 -15.87
C TRP A 38 3.03 0.67 -15.81
N SER A 39 2.45 -0.42 -15.29
CA SER A 39 3.06 -1.75 -15.34
C SER A 39 3.32 -2.19 -16.79
N ARG A 40 2.36 -1.99 -17.70
CA ARG A 40 2.55 -2.28 -19.13
C ARG A 40 3.59 -1.38 -19.79
N VAL A 41 3.65 -0.10 -19.40
CA VAL A 41 4.68 0.84 -19.91
C VAL A 41 6.06 0.41 -19.44
N ALA A 42 6.21 0.02 -18.18
CA ALA A 42 7.46 -0.53 -17.63
C ALA A 42 7.91 -1.78 -18.38
N ASP A 43 6.97 -2.69 -18.70
CA ASP A 43 7.26 -3.91 -19.44
C ASP A 43 7.76 -3.64 -20.86
N ARG A 44 7.22 -2.61 -21.53
CA ARG A 44 7.54 -2.29 -22.93
C ARG A 44 8.77 -1.42 -23.08
N ASN A 45 8.96 -0.46 -22.19
CA ASN A 45 9.96 0.61 -22.35
C ASN A 45 11.13 0.46 -21.37
N GLY A 46 11.06 -0.48 -20.42
CA GLY A 46 11.96 -0.59 -19.28
C GLY A 46 11.47 0.19 -18.06
N GLN A 47 11.85 -0.31 -16.89
CA GLN A 47 11.44 0.26 -15.60
C GLN A 47 12.02 1.66 -15.39
N SER A 48 13.33 1.82 -15.60
CA SER A 48 14.04 3.08 -15.40
C SER A 48 13.53 4.18 -16.34
N ALA A 49 13.32 3.86 -17.64
CA ALA A 49 12.82 4.83 -18.62
C ALA A 49 11.39 5.32 -18.28
N MET A 50 10.57 4.47 -17.73
CA MET A 50 9.23 4.83 -17.25
C MET A 50 9.32 5.68 -15.98
N LEU A 51 10.07 5.25 -14.96
CA LEU A 51 10.17 5.92 -13.67
C LEU A 51 10.73 7.34 -13.76
N VAL A 52 11.75 7.58 -14.60
CA VAL A 52 12.31 8.93 -14.82
C VAL A 52 11.26 9.93 -15.29
N ARG A 53 10.23 9.48 -16.01
CA ARG A 53 9.15 10.35 -16.51
C ARG A 53 8.01 10.49 -15.49
N VAL A 54 7.67 9.41 -14.82
CA VAL A 54 6.48 9.31 -13.96
C VAL A 54 6.72 9.95 -12.59
N ILE A 55 7.87 9.69 -11.96
CA ILE A 55 8.13 10.13 -10.60
C ILE A 55 8.20 11.66 -10.44
N PRO A 56 8.85 12.42 -11.34
CA PRO A 56 8.83 13.88 -11.23
C PRO A 56 7.41 14.47 -11.30
N ILE A 57 6.54 13.92 -12.15
CA ILE A 57 5.14 14.37 -12.25
C ILE A 57 4.38 14.07 -10.95
N LYS A 58 4.51 12.84 -10.42
CA LYS A 58 3.90 12.46 -9.14
C LYS A 58 4.35 13.39 -8.01
N VAL A 59 5.66 13.60 -7.87
CA VAL A 59 6.24 14.46 -6.83
C VAL A 59 5.74 15.89 -6.97
N THR A 60 5.78 16.47 -8.17
CA THR A 60 5.30 17.81 -8.41
C THR A 60 3.82 17.97 -8.07
N ALA A 61 3.00 16.97 -8.43
CA ALA A 61 1.57 16.98 -8.10
C ALA A 61 1.31 16.87 -6.59
N PHE A 62 2.09 16.07 -5.84
CA PHE A 62 2.00 16.02 -4.37
C PHE A 62 2.45 17.31 -3.71
N VAL A 63 3.51 17.95 -4.22
CA VAL A 63 3.94 19.29 -3.76
C VAL A 63 2.84 20.31 -4.03
N ALA A 64 2.27 20.30 -5.23
CA ALA A 64 1.16 21.19 -5.59
C ALA A 64 -0.06 20.93 -4.68
N PHE A 65 -0.42 19.68 -4.44
CA PHE A 65 -1.48 19.31 -3.51
C PHE A 65 -1.23 19.90 -2.11
N THR A 66 -0.03 19.69 -1.57
CA THR A 66 0.34 20.22 -0.24
C THR A 66 0.23 21.74 -0.19
N PHE A 67 0.72 22.42 -1.23
CA PHE A 67 0.63 23.86 -1.32
C PHE A 67 -0.81 24.36 -1.41
N LEU A 68 -1.65 23.73 -2.25
CA LEU A 68 -3.06 24.11 -2.42
C LEU A 68 -3.87 23.91 -1.13
N VAL A 69 -3.61 22.84 -0.38
CA VAL A 69 -4.24 22.61 0.92
C VAL A 69 -3.83 23.69 1.92
N LEU A 70 -2.54 23.99 2.04
CA LEU A 70 -2.03 25.01 2.97
C LEU A 70 -2.49 26.44 2.63
N GLN A 71 -2.80 26.72 1.36
CA GLN A 71 -3.37 28.01 0.94
C GLN A 71 -4.91 28.03 1.06
N GLU A 72 -5.52 27.01 1.66
CA GLU A 72 -6.97 26.92 1.86
C GLU A 72 -7.78 27.15 0.56
N THR A 73 -7.21 26.73 -0.58
CA THR A 73 -7.87 26.88 -1.88
C THR A 73 -9.16 26.06 -1.94
N PRO A 74 -10.07 26.34 -2.89
CA PRO A 74 -11.31 25.57 -3.03
C PRO A 74 -11.05 24.07 -3.10
N THR A 75 -11.79 23.27 -2.36
CA THR A 75 -11.55 21.82 -2.17
C THR A 75 -11.46 21.00 -3.46
N TRP A 76 -12.17 21.43 -4.52
CA TRP A 76 -12.08 20.76 -5.82
C TRP A 76 -10.63 20.76 -6.39
N THR A 77 -9.80 21.77 -6.07
CA THR A 77 -8.40 21.84 -6.52
C THR A 77 -7.56 20.76 -5.84
N TRP A 78 -7.89 20.40 -4.60
CA TRP A 78 -7.25 19.30 -3.87
C TRP A 78 -7.54 17.95 -4.54
N PHE A 79 -8.80 17.74 -4.96
CA PHE A 79 -9.19 16.55 -5.71
C PHE A 79 -8.46 16.43 -7.04
N VAL A 80 -8.37 17.53 -7.79
CA VAL A 80 -7.66 17.53 -9.08
C VAL A 80 -6.18 17.21 -8.90
N SER A 81 -5.51 17.83 -7.93
CA SER A 81 -4.08 17.61 -7.70
C SER A 81 -3.77 16.20 -7.22
N ILE A 82 -4.61 15.61 -6.35
CA ILE A 82 -4.42 14.24 -5.90
C ILE A 82 -4.72 13.21 -7.01
N ILE A 83 -5.72 13.48 -7.87
CA ILE A 83 -5.98 12.65 -9.05
C ILE A 83 -4.75 12.65 -9.97
N ILE A 84 -4.16 13.82 -10.24
CA ILE A 84 -2.95 13.90 -11.06
C ILE A 84 -1.81 13.12 -10.39
N ALA A 85 -1.57 13.31 -9.10
CA ALA A 85 -0.51 12.62 -8.37
C ALA A 85 -0.67 11.09 -8.44
N GLU A 86 -1.87 10.58 -8.20
CA GLU A 86 -2.14 9.15 -8.16
C GLU A 86 -2.33 8.51 -9.54
N ALA A 87 -2.66 9.29 -10.56
CA ALA A 87 -2.62 8.83 -11.95
C ALA A 87 -1.20 8.44 -12.42
N PHE A 88 -0.17 8.95 -11.73
CA PHE A 88 1.24 8.59 -11.96
C PHE A 88 1.80 7.67 -10.87
N SER A 89 0.95 6.92 -10.18
CA SER A 89 1.37 5.90 -9.21
C SER A 89 1.77 4.59 -9.89
N VAL A 90 2.85 4.00 -9.39
CA VAL A 90 3.41 2.74 -9.90
C VAL A 90 3.38 1.65 -8.83
N ASN A 91 3.24 0.40 -9.24
CA ASN A 91 3.34 -0.75 -8.35
C ASN A 91 4.81 -1.09 -8.09
N THR A 92 5.38 -0.49 -7.05
CA THR A 92 6.79 -0.67 -6.69
C THR A 92 7.12 -2.13 -6.36
N GLY A 93 6.28 -2.83 -5.59
CA GLY A 93 6.48 -4.24 -5.27
C GLY A 93 6.53 -5.11 -6.53
N GLY A 94 5.64 -4.87 -7.50
CA GLY A 94 5.68 -5.58 -8.78
C GLY A 94 6.96 -5.33 -9.58
N LEU A 95 7.51 -4.10 -9.53
CA LEU A 95 8.79 -3.78 -10.17
C LEU A 95 9.97 -4.50 -9.49
N VAL A 96 9.99 -4.54 -8.16
CA VAL A 96 11.02 -5.23 -7.36
C VAL A 96 10.97 -6.73 -7.64
N ARG A 97 9.79 -7.37 -7.60
CA ARG A 97 9.62 -8.81 -7.88
C ARG A 97 10.14 -9.19 -9.27
N ARG A 98 9.92 -8.35 -10.26
CA ARG A 98 10.49 -8.60 -11.61
C ARG A 98 12.01 -8.52 -11.64
N ARG A 99 12.64 -7.65 -10.84
CA ARG A 99 14.09 -7.61 -10.68
C ARG A 99 14.61 -8.87 -10.00
N TRP A 100 13.95 -9.35 -8.94
CA TRP A 100 14.30 -10.61 -8.30
C TRP A 100 14.27 -11.79 -9.28
N LEU A 101 13.19 -11.90 -10.06
CA LEU A 101 13.07 -12.96 -11.07
C LEU A 101 14.18 -12.85 -12.13
N HIS A 102 14.53 -11.64 -12.56
CA HIS A 102 15.58 -11.44 -13.55
C HIS A 102 16.96 -11.84 -13.04
N ILE A 103 17.27 -11.53 -11.77
CA ILE A 103 18.58 -11.83 -11.17
C ILE A 103 18.71 -13.32 -10.81
N LEU A 104 17.65 -13.90 -10.27
CA LEU A 104 17.68 -15.24 -9.68
C LEU A 104 17.29 -16.36 -10.66
N SER A 105 16.68 -16.04 -11.79
CA SER A 105 16.28 -17.00 -12.82
C SER A 105 16.67 -16.50 -14.22
N PRO A 106 17.96 -16.32 -14.52
CA PRO A 106 18.39 -15.70 -15.77
C PRO A 106 18.18 -16.60 -17.01
N ASP A 107 18.11 -17.92 -16.84
CA ASP A 107 18.07 -18.87 -17.96
C ASP A 107 16.80 -19.72 -17.97
N LYS A 108 15.78 -19.28 -18.75
CA LYS A 108 14.52 -20.02 -18.94
C LYS A 108 14.61 -21.15 -20.00
N THR A 109 15.81 -21.54 -20.44
CA THR A 109 15.99 -22.52 -21.52
C THR A 109 16.04 -23.97 -21.07
N THR A 110 16.17 -24.23 -19.76
CA THR A 110 16.14 -25.59 -19.22
C THR A 110 14.77 -25.90 -18.64
N THR A 111 14.14 -26.96 -19.13
CA THR A 111 12.85 -27.52 -18.73
C THR A 111 12.84 -28.11 -17.32
N ASP A 112 14.00 -28.26 -16.71
CA ASP A 112 14.19 -28.66 -15.32
C ASP A 112 14.40 -27.38 -14.47
N GLU A 113 13.28 -26.76 -14.04
CA GLU A 113 13.33 -25.80 -12.92
C GLU A 113 13.90 -26.53 -11.70
N ASP A 114 15.18 -26.31 -11.43
CA ASP A 114 15.85 -26.89 -10.29
C ASP A 114 15.12 -26.45 -9.00
N GLU A 115 14.82 -27.41 -8.12
CA GLU A 115 14.12 -27.16 -6.86
C GLU A 115 14.85 -26.11 -6.01
N SER A 116 16.15 -25.97 -6.25
CA SER A 116 17.05 -24.95 -5.71
C SER A 116 16.67 -23.53 -6.13
N ASP A 117 16.39 -23.28 -7.42
CA ASP A 117 16.08 -21.95 -7.95
C ASP A 117 14.74 -21.43 -7.41
N ARG A 118 13.75 -22.33 -7.30
CA ARG A 118 12.46 -22.00 -6.67
C ARG A 118 12.62 -21.62 -5.21
N HIS A 119 13.51 -22.31 -4.47
CA HIS A 119 13.76 -21.98 -3.08
C HIS A 119 14.40 -20.60 -2.91
N ILE A 120 15.35 -20.23 -3.76
CA ILE A 120 16.01 -18.92 -3.74
C ILE A 120 15.01 -17.80 -4.06
N VAL A 121 14.17 -17.96 -5.09
CA VAL A 121 13.13 -16.99 -5.44
C VAL A 121 12.11 -16.83 -4.31
N ASN A 122 11.67 -17.92 -3.69
CA ASN A 122 10.77 -17.87 -2.54
C ASN A 122 11.40 -17.16 -1.34
N THR A 123 12.70 -17.33 -1.12
CA THR A 123 13.44 -16.61 -0.07
C THR A 123 13.47 -15.12 -0.33
N ALA A 124 13.69 -14.69 -1.59
CA ALA A 124 13.67 -13.29 -1.99
C ALA A 124 12.28 -12.66 -1.78
N TYR A 125 11.22 -13.37 -2.13
CA TYR A 125 9.84 -12.89 -1.88
C TYR A 125 9.50 -12.82 -0.39
N SER A 126 10.02 -13.76 0.42
CA SER A 126 9.85 -13.71 1.87
C SER A 126 10.58 -12.51 2.48
N PHE A 127 11.77 -12.18 1.98
CA PHE A 127 12.50 -10.98 2.37
C PHE A 127 11.75 -9.71 1.99
N GLU A 128 11.17 -9.64 0.77
CA GLU A 128 10.34 -8.51 0.34
C GLU A 128 9.12 -8.34 1.26
N ALA A 129 8.42 -9.44 1.55
CA ALA A 129 7.28 -9.39 2.47
C ALA A 129 7.67 -8.89 3.88
N LEU A 130 8.84 -9.29 4.39
CA LEU A 130 9.36 -8.78 5.64
C LEU A 130 9.64 -7.27 5.58
N MET A 131 10.21 -6.79 4.48
CA MET A 131 10.45 -5.34 4.29
C MET A 131 9.14 -4.56 4.19
N ASP A 132 8.13 -5.10 3.53
CA ASP A 132 6.79 -4.49 3.49
C ASP A 132 6.20 -4.35 4.91
N GLU A 133 6.32 -5.38 5.76
CA GLU A 133 5.87 -5.31 7.16
C GLU A 133 6.63 -4.23 7.96
N VAL A 134 7.95 -4.12 7.76
CA VAL A 134 8.75 -3.05 8.38
C VAL A 134 8.24 -1.67 7.94
N VAL A 135 7.93 -1.49 6.67
CA VAL A 135 7.37 -0.22 6.13
C VAL A 135 5.98 0.05 6.71
N PHE A 136 5.14 -0.97 6.85
CA PHE A 136 3.80 -0.83 7.45
C PHE A 136 3.84 -0.49 8.95
N ILE A 137 4.88 -0.90 9.67
CA ILE A 137 5.07 -0.57 11.08
C ILE A 137 5.69 0.83 11.22
N LEU A 138 6.80 1.09 10.55
CA LEU A 138 7.55 2.35 10.69
C LEU A 138 6.87 3.53 10.00
N GLY A 139 6.16 3.27 8.90
CA GLY A 139 5.52 4.30 8.10
C GLY A 139 4.55 5.18 8.87
N PRO A 140 3.53 4.61 9.52
CA PRO A 140 2.58 5.38 10.31
C PRO A 140 3.26 6.14 11.46
N ILE A 141 4.28 5.54 12.10
CA ILE A 141 5.03 6.19 13.19
C ILE A 141 5.73 7.45 12.67
N ILE A 142 6.47 7.32 11.56
CA ILE A 142 7.22 8.46 10.98
C ILE A 142 6.26 9.56 10.53
N VAL A 143 5.22 9.21 9.78
CA VAL A 143 4.24 10.18 9.28
C VAL A 143 3.56 10.91 10.43
N THR A 144 3.09 10.18 11.45
CA THR A 144 2.43 10.78 12.61
C THR A 144 3.41 11.67 13.39
N ALA A 145 4.61 11.18 13.67
CA ALA A 145 5.64 11.97 14.40
C ALA A 145 5.97 13.26 13.63
N CYS A 146 6.16 13.21 12.32
CA CYS A 146 6.38 14.40 11.50
C CYS A 146 5.19 15.35 11.54
N ALA A 147 3.97 14.83 11.35
CA ALA A 147 2.75 15.63 11.27
C ALA A 147 2.41 16.31 12.61
N THR A 148 2.61 15.63 13.73
CA THR A 148 2.23 16.15 15.06
C THR A 148 3.34 16.93 15.76
N SER A 149 4.64 16.64 15.47
CA SER A 149 5.74 17.31 16.16
C SER A 149 6.35 18.48 15.39
N ILE A 150 6.13 18.55 14.05
CA ILE A 150 6.69 19.60 13.20
C ILE A 150 5.58 20.46 12.60
N ALA A 151 4.79 19.89 11.71
CA ALA A 151 3.64 20.53 11.07
C ALA A 151 2.79 19.48 10.34
N PRO A 152 1.48 19.66 10.17
CA PRO A 152 0.62 18.71 9.44
C PRO A 152 1.12 18.33 8.04
N ALA A 153 1.71 19.30 7.31
CA ALA A 153 2.32 19.08 6.01
C ALA A 153 3.60 18.22 6.06
N ALA A 154 4.30 18.15 7.21
CA ALA A 154 5.55 17.40 7.33
C ALA A 154 5.35 15.88 7.14
N GLY A 155 4.15 15.37 7.41
CA GLY A 155 3.79 14.00 7.09
C GLY A 155 3.87 13.70 5.58
N VAL A 156 3.30 14.59 4.74
CA VAL A 156 3.36 14.47 3.26
C VAL A 156 4.79 14.68 2.76
N ILE A 157 5.49 15.68 3.29
CA ILE A 157 6.88 15.99 2.92
C ILE A 157 7.80 14.80 3.22
N SER A 158 7.60 14.10 4.34
CA SER A 158 8.38 12.89 4.66
C SER A 158 8.21 11.81 3.58
N GLY A 159 6.99 11.57 3.12
CA GLY A 159 6.72 10.66 2.01
C GLY A 159 7.42 11.08 0.70
N ILE A 160 7.34 12.37 0.35
CA ILE A 160 8.03 12.93 -0.82
C ILE A 160 9.55 12.71 -0.73
N ILE A 161 10.15 12.92 0.43
CA ILE A 161 11.59 12.71 0.64
C ILE A 161 11.97 11.26 0.36
N PHE A 162 11.21 10.29 0.89
CA PHE A 162 11.45 8.87 0.61
C PHE A 162 11.33 8.54 -0.88
N VAL A 163 10.38 9.12 -1.58
CA VAL A 163 10.22 8.95 -3.04
C VAL A 163 11.40 9.54 -3.79
N VAL A 164 11.81 10.78 -3.45
CA VAL A 164 12.89 11.51 -4.12
C VAL A 164 14.26 10.85 -3.89
N ILE A 165 14.47 10.19 -2.75
CA ILE A 165 15.70 9.45 -2.48
C ILE A 165 15.62 8.03 -3.02
N GLY A 166 14.54 7.31 -2.78
CA GLY A 166 14.41 5.89 -3.07
C GLY A 166 14.36 5.59 -4.56
N PHE A 167 13.61 6.35 -5.35
CA PHE A 167 13.50 6.07 -6.78
C PHE A 167 14.79 6.33 -7.59
N PRO A 168 15.57 7.39 -7.38
CA PRO A 168 16.89 7.52 -8.01
C PRO A 168 17.83 6.36 -7.66
N LEU A 169 17.86 5.91 -6.41
CA LEU A 169 18.63 4.73 -6.01
C LEU A 169 18.16 3.48 -6.73
N PHE A 170 16.84 3.26 -6.83
CA PHE A 170 16.27 2.15 -7.57
C PHE A 170 16.59 2.22 -9.08
N ILE A 171 16.53 3.40 -9.69
CA ILE A 171 16.84 3.64 -11.09
C ILE A 171 18.34 3.44 -11.38
N SER A 172 19.22 3.81 -10.45
CA SER A 172 20.67 3.67 -10.61
C SER A 172 21.14 2.20 -10.66
N ALA A 173 20.39 1.28 -10.04
CA ALA A 173 20.65 -0.15 -10.03
C ALA A 173 20.26 -0.82 -11.38
N LYS A 174 20.86 -0.37 -12.48
CA LYS A 174 20.53 -0.82 -13.84
C LYS A 174 20.86 -2.29 -14.11
N GLU A 175 21.87 -2.83 -13.43
CA GLU A 175 22.28 -4.23 -13.57
C GLU A 175 21.18 -5.21 -13.16
N THR A 176 20.26 -4.76 -12.30
CA THR A 176 19.13 -5.56 -11.82
C THR A 176 17.87 -5.40 -12.70
N GLU A 177 17.89 -4.45 -13.64
CA GLU A 177 16.72 -4.13 -14.47
C GLU A 177 16.49 -5.19 -15.55
N PRO A 178 15.30 -5.83 -15.58
CA PRO A 178 14.99 -6.76 -16.65
C PRO A 178 14.88 -6.05 -18.00
N PRO A 179 15.33 -6.68 -19.10
CA PRO A 179 15.22 -6.09 -20.43
C PRO A 179 13.75 -5.86 -20.81
N PRO A 180 13.46 -4.80 -21.58
CA PRO A 180 12.13 -4.56 -22.10
C PRO A 180 11.61 -5.76 -22.89
N THR A 181 10.36 -6.13 -22.67
CA THR A 181 9.73 -7.23 -23.38
C THR A 181 9.30 -6.75 -24.78
N PRO A 182 9.81 -7.33 -25.89
CA PRO A 182 9.39 -6.97 -27.24
C PRO A 182 7.87 -7.13 -27.38
N LYS A 183 7.25 -6.31 -28.25
CA LYS A 183 5.83 -6.45 -28.59
C LYS A 183 5.61 -7.86 -29.19
N ARG A 184 5.27 -8.83 -28.36
CA ARG A 184 4.73 -10.08 -28.84
C ARG A 184 3.36 -9.77 -29.46
N HIS A 185 3.07 -10.27 -30.65
CA HIS A 185 1.71 -10.37 -31.14
C HIS A 185 0.98 -11.29 -30.15
N VAL A 186 0.34 -10.67 -29.16
CA VAL A 186 -0.53 -11.38 -28.24
C VAL A 186 -1.85 -11.49 -28.99
N ASP A 187 -2.22 -12.71 -29.34
CA ASP A 187 -3.61 -12.99 -29.74
C ASP A 187 -4.55 -12.32 -28.75
N PRO A 188 -5.65 -11.71 -29.21
CA PRO A 188 -6.56 -11.00 -28.34
C PRO A 188 -7.24 -11.98 -27.40
N HIS A 189 -6.56 -12.33 -26.31
CA HIS A 189 -7.19 -13.07 -25.23
C HIS A 189 -8.28 -12.21 -24.62
N PRO A 190 -9.46 -12.77 -24.32
CA PRO A 190 -10.51 -12.03 -23.64
C PRO A 190 -9.95 -11.41 -22.36
N ALA A 191 -10.26 -10.12 -22.17
CA ALA A 191 -9.73 -9.37 -21.03
C ALA A 191 -9.95 -10.16 -19.73
N VAL A 192 -8.90 -10.44 -19.00
CA VAL A 192 -8.90 -11.24 -17.76
C VAL A 192 -9.98 -10.78 -16.78
N ILE A 193 -10.30 -9.48 -16.82
CA ILE A 193 -11.37 -8.85 -16.02
C ILE A 193 -12.79 -9.40 -16.32
N ARG A 194 -13.01 -10.06 -17.47
CA ARG A 194 -14.30 -10.69 -17.79
C ARG A 194 -14.51 -12.02 -17.06
N ASN A 195 -13.50 -12.58 -16.44
CA ASN A 195 -13.61 -13.78 -15.63
C ASN A 195 -14.27 -13.45 -14.28
N LYS A 196 -15.41 -14.08 -13.96
CA LYS A 196 -16.17 -13.88 -12.73
C LYS A 196 -15.31 -14.11 -11.47
N ARG A 197 -14.36 -15.04 -11.50
CA ARG A 197 -13.43 -15.30 -10.37
C ARG A 197 -12.51 -14.11 -10.15
N VAL A 198 -11.98 -13.51 -11.22
CA VAL A 198 -11.15 -12.31 -11.14
C VAL A 198 -11.96 -11.12 -10.63
N GLN A 199 -13.20 -10.95 -11.09
CA GLN A 199 -14.10 -9.91 -10.58
C GLN A 199 -14.36 -10.05 -9.08
N ALA A 200 -14.59 -11.28 -8.60
CA ALA A 200 -14.77 -11.55 -7.17
C ALA A 200 -13.53 -11.19 -6.35
N VAL A 201 -12.33 -11.52 -6.83
CA VAL A 201 -11.06 -11.14 -6.18
C VAL A 201 -10.88 -9.63 -6.18
N VAL A 202 -11.13 -8.96 -7.31
CA VAL A 202 -11.05 -7.48 -7.40
C VAL A 202 -12.03 -6.83 -6.44
N LEU A 203 -13.27 -7.31 -6.36
CA LEU A 203 -14.25 -6.78 -5.40
C LEU A 203 -13.79 -6.98 -3.95
N ALA A 204 -13.34 -8.18 -3.60
CA ALA A 204 -12.87 -8.50 -2.26
C ALA A 204 -11.67 -7.62 -1.83
N THR A 205 -10.68 -7.46 -2.72
CA THR A 205 -9.50 -6.61 -2.44
C THR A 205 -9.87 -5.13 -2.38
N THR A 206 -10.85 -4.67 -3.18
CA THR A 206 -11.36 -3.29 -3.10
C THR A 206 -12.05 -3.01 -1.78
N LEU A 207 -12.90 -3.94 -1.31
CA LEU A 207 -13.57 -3.82 -0.02
C LEU A 207 -12.56 -3.84 1.15
N LEU A 208 -11.55 -4.69 1.05
CA LEU A 208 -10.47 -4.77 2.03
C LEU A 208 -9.65 -3.46 2.07
N GLY A 209 -9.36 -2.86 0.91
CA GLY A 209 -8.71 -1.56 0.83
C GLY A 209 -9.55 -0.44 1.46
N GLY A 210 -10.86 -0.44 1.24
CA GLY A 210 -11.79 0.47 1.92
C GLY A 210 -11.79 0.30 3.44
N PHE A 211 -11.74 -0.95 3.90
CA PHE A 211 -11.61 -1.26 5.33
C PHE A 211 -10.31 -0.70 5.92
N PHE A 212 -9.17 -0.88 5.24
CA PHE A 212 -7.88 -0.34 5.69
C PHE A 212 -7.89 1.18 5.79
N GLY A 213 -8.46 1.86 4.79
CA GLY A 213 -8.62 3.31 4.83
C GLY A 213 -9.50 3.78 5.99
N SER A 214 -10.58 3.05 6.27
CA SER A 214 -11.48 3.36 7.39
C SER A 214 -10.80 3.21 8.74
N ILE A 215 -9.99 2.16 8.94
CA ILE A 215 -9.21 1.96 10.17
C ILE A 215 -8.27 3.15 10.41
N ALA A 216 -7.56 3.62 9.37
CA ALA A 216 -6.65 4.75 9.51
C ALA A 216 -7.41 6.03 9.96
N ILE A 217 -8.52 6.36 9.29
CA ILE A 217 -9.33 7.55 9.61
C ILE A 217 -9.90 7.46 11.03
N VAL A 218 -10.51 6.33 11.37
CA VAL A 218 -11.12 6.12 12.70
C VAL A 218 -10.07 6.19 13.80
N THR A 219 -8.87 5.63 13.58
CA THR A 219 -7.79 5.67 14.56
C THR A 219 -7.33 7.11 14.83
N VAL A 220 -7.11 7.90 13.75
CA VAL A 220 -6.71 9.32 13.90
C VAL A 220 -7.81 10.11 14.60
N ALA A 221 -9.06 10.02 14.15
CA ALA A 221 -10.19 10.72 14.77
C ALA A 221 -10.40 10.34 16.25
N PHE A 222 -10.22 9.06 16.59
CA PHE A 222 -10.35 8.57 17.97
C PHE A 222 -9.26 9.13 18.88
N THR A 223 -8.02 9.20 18.41
CA THR A 223 -6.88 9.73 19.18
C THR A 223 -6.97 11.24 19.33
N GLU A 224 -7.36 11.95 18.27
CA GLU A 224 -7.57 13.40 18.29
C GLU A 224 -8.66 13.80 19.29
N ALA A 225 -9.84 13.16 19.23
CA ALA A 225 -10.95 13.41 20.15
C ALA A 225 -10.57 13.22 21.64
N ARG A 226 -9.42 12.60 21.92
CA ARG A 226 -8.87 12.40 23.29
C ARG A 226 -7.63 13.23 23.59
N GLY A 227 -7.19 14.10 22.67
CA GLY A 227 -5.98 14.93 22.83
C GLY A 227 -4.68 14.13 22.73
N HIS A 228 -4.68 12.96 22.06
CA HIS A 228 -3.53 12.07 21.93
C HIS A 228 -3.19 11.74 20.47
N GLU A 229 -3.28 12.72 19.58
CA GLU A 229 -3.03 12.56 18.13
C GLU A 229 -1.72 11.85 17.81
N SER A 230 -0.64 12.17 18.53
CA SER A 230 0.69 11.57 18.36
C SER A 230 0.70 10.04 18.54
N GLN A 231 -0.30 9.47 19.17
CA GLN A 231 -0.40 8.03 19.38
C GLN A 231 -1.06 7.28 18.21
N SER A 232 -1.66 7.97 17.25
CA SER A 232 -2.32 7.34 16.10
C SER A 232 -1.36 6.48 15.27
N GLY A 233 -0.13 6.96 15.04
CA GLY A 233 0.91 6.19 14.34
C GLY A 233 1.32 4.92 15.07
N ILE A 234 1.42 4.98 16.39
CA ILE A 234 1.74 3.81 17.23
C ILE A 234 0.60 2.80 17.19
N LEU A 235 -0.65 3.25 17.25
CA LEU A 235 -1.81 2.36 17.15
C LEU A 235 -1.89 1.63 15.80
N LEU A 236 -1.62 2.34 14.70
CA LEU A 236 -1.55 1.73 13.37
C LEU A 236 -0.35 0.79 13.23
N ALA A 237 0.78 1.09 13.88
CA ALA A 237 1.92 0.18 13.94
C ALA A 237 1.61 -1.09 14.76
N ILE A 238 0.84 -0.98 15.85
CA ILE A 238 0.37 -2.15 16.63
C ILE A 238 -0.58 -3.01 15.76
N TRP A 239 -1.43 -2.39 14.96
CA TRP A 239 -2.29 -3.08 14.01
C TRP A 239 -1.46 -3.86 12.95
N ALA A 240 -0.46 -3.22 12.35
CA ALA A 240 0.47 -3.86 11.43
C ALA A 240 1.28 -4.98 12.10
N LEU A 241 1.70 -4.78 13.36
CA LEU A 241 2.40 -5.82 14.15
C LEU A 241 1.51 -7.06 14.34
N GLY A 242 0.21 -6.90 14.57
CA GLY A 242 -0.75 -7.99 14.63
C GLY A 242 -0.76 -8.80 13.32
N SER A 243 -0.75 -8.13 12.17
CA SER A 243 -0.66 -8.73 10.85
C SER A 243 0.68 -9.49 10.67
N ALA A 244 1.79 -8.85 11.00
CA ALA A 244 3.13 -9.46 10.91
C ALA A 244 3.25 -10.75 11.75
N VAL A 245 2.78 -10.72 12.99
CA VAL A 245 2.76 -11.92 13.87
C VAL A 245 1.92 -13.03 13.25
N SER A 246 0.75 -12.68 12.72
CA SER A 246 -0.12 -13.63 12.04
C SER A 246 0.53 -14.20 10.77
N ALA A 247 1.23 -13.40 9.98
CA ALA A 247 1.95 -13.86 8.79
C ALA A 247 3.00 -14.93 9.14
N ILE A 248 3.78 -14.69 10.19
CA ILE A 248 4.79 -15.65 10.68
C ILE A 248 4.13 -16.97 11.12
N ILE A 249 3.06 -16.88 11.92
CA ILE A 249 2.34 -18.05 12.42
C ILE A 249 1.74 -18.84 11.26
N ASN A 250 1.09 -18.16 10.32
CA ASN A 250 0.48 -18.81 9.15
C ASN A 250 1.52 -19.42 8.21
N GLY A 251 2.72 -18.84 8.10
CA GLY A 251 3.83 -19.40 7.33
C GLY A 251 4.36 -20.73 7.88
N VAL A 252 4.26 -20.94 9.19
CA VAL A 252 4.72 -22.19 9.85
C VAL A 252 3.64 -23.28 9.84
N ILE A 253 2.37 -22.91 9.84
CA ILE A 253 1.25 -23.87 9.89
C ILE A 253 1.08 -24.56 8.53
N LYS A 254 1.16 -25.89 8.52
CA LYS A 254 0.80 -26.72 7.36
C LYS A 254 -0.72 -26.85 7.25
N TRP A 255 -1.35 -25.91 6.55
CA TRP A 255 -2.80 -25.88 6.39
C TRP A 255 -3.32 -27.08 5.59
N LYS A 256 -4.30 -27.82 6.16
CA LYS A 256 -5.04 -28.88 5.46
C LYS A 256 -6.30 -28.35 4.76
N LEU A 257 -6.67 -27.09 5.03
CA LEU A 257 -7.85 -26.45 4.46
C LEU A 257 -7.55 -25.84 3.09
N PRO A 258 -8.49 -25.88 2.13
CA PRO A 258 -8.35 -25.20 0.86
C PRO A 258 -8.31 -23.69 1.06
N SER A 259 -7.57 -22.97 0.19
CA SER A 259 -7.36 -21.52 0.29
C SER A 259 -8.67 -20.71 0.37
N ALA A 260 -9.71 -21.12 -0.36
CA ALA A 260 -11.02 -20.47 -0.32
C ALA A 260 -11.71 -20.56 1.06
N ALA A 261 -11.63 -21.73 1.71
CA ALA A 261 -12.20 -21.90 3.06
C ALA A 261 -11.41 -21.09 4.09
N ARG A 262 -10.09 -21.06 3.97
CA ARG A 262 -9.20 -20.25 4.81
C ARG A 262 -9.54 -18.76 4.68
N PHE A 263 -9.67 -18.27 3.46
CA PHE A 263 -10.07 -16.88 3.17
C PHE A 263 -11.39 -16.51 3.85
N LEU A 264 -12.43 -17.35 3.75
CA LEU A 264 -13.72 -17.10 4.38
C LEU A 264 -13.66 -17.09 5.91
N ILE A 265 -12.87 -18.00 6.51
CA ILE A 265 -12.68 -18.05 7.96
C ILE A 265 -12.02 -16.76 8.46
N PHE A 266 -10.95 -16.30 7.80
CA PHE A 266 -10.25 -15.08 8.23
C PHE A 266 -11.04 -13.81 7.90
N LEU A 267 -11.84 -13.79 6.84
CA LEU A 267 -12.78 -12.70 6.56
C LEU A 267 -13.84 -12.59 7.66
N PHE A 268 -14.39 -13.73 8.09
CA PHE A 268 -15.31 -13.76 9.23
C PHE A 268 -14.61 -13.33 10.53
N ALA A 269 -13.40 -13.82 10.78
CA ALA A 269 -12.59 -13.43 11.94
C ALA A 269 -12.31 -11.91 11.93
N LEU A 270 -11.93 -11.32 10.77
CA LEU A 270 -11.73 -9.89 10.63
C LEU A 270 -12.98 -9.10 11.02
N THR A 271 -14.15 -9.55 10.54
CA THR A 271 -15.44 -8.92 10.87
C THR A 271 -15.74 -8.98 12.37
N VAL A 272 -15.59 -10.15 12.98
CA VAL A 272 -15.84 -10.34 14.41
C VAL A 272 -14.84 -9.53 15.26
N LEU A 273 -13.56 -9.52 14.89
CA LEU A 273 -12.52 -8.79 15.60
C LEU A 273 -12.61 -7.26 15.41
N SER A 274 -13.42 -6.79 14.47
CA SER A 274 -13.76 -5.37 14.35
C SER A 274 -14.80 -4.89 15.37
N ILE A 275 -15.63 -5.80 15.89
CA ILE A 275 -16.70 -5.44 16.85
C ILE A 275 -16.16 -4.80 18.13
N PRO A 276 -15.09 -5.29 18.78
CA PRO A 276 -14.53 -4.65 19.98
C PRO A 276 -14.09 -3.20 19.77
N MET A 277 -13.73 -2.82 18.53
CA MET A 277 -13.32 -1.45 18.21
C MET A 277 -14.49 -0.47 18.36
N LEU A 278 -15.74 -0.90 18.11
CA LEU A 278 -16.96 -0.08 18.27
C LEU A 278 -17.20 0.32 19.73
N PHE A 279 -16.67 -0.46 20.67
CA PHE A 279 -16.80 -0.23 22.12
C PHE A 279 -15.53 0.35 22.73
N ALA A 280 -14.62 0.90 21.90
CA ALA A 280 -13.37 1.46 22.38
C ALA A 280 -13.64 2.73 23.21
N HIS A 281 -13.31 2.66 24.49
CA HIS A 281 -13.43 3.77 25.44
C HIS A 281 -12.07 4.31 25.91
N SER A 282 -10.98 3.63 25.60
CA SER A 282 -9.62 4.05 25.92
C SER A 282 -8.64 3.71 24.78
N ILE A 283 -7.50 4.40 24.76
CA ILE A 283 -6.43 4.16 23.78
C ILE A 283 -5.88 2.74 23.92
N THR A 284 -5.68 2.27 25.16
CA THR A 284 -5.22 0.90 25.42
C THR A 284 -6.21 -0.15 24.90
N TRP A 285 -7.51 0.08 25.09
CA TRP A 285 -8.54 -0.81 24.55
C TRP A 285 -8.46 -0.87 23.02
N LEU A 286 -8.36 0.30 22.38
CA LEU A 286 -8.24 0.37 20.92
C LEU A 286 -6.97 -0.32 20.43
N ALA A 287 -5.83 -0.16 21.12
CA ALA A 287 -4.58 -0.82 20.79
C ALA A 287 -4.70 -2.35 20.79
N VAL A 288 -5.33 -2.91 21.83
CA VAL A 288 -5.58 -4.35 21.94
C VAL A 288 -6.53 -4.83 20.83
N ALA A 289 -7.61 -4.09 20.60
CA ALA A 289 -8.58 -4.43 19.55
C ALA A 289 -7.95 -4.38 18.17
N LEU A 290 -7.11 -3.37 17.87
CA LEU A 290 -6.36 -3.24 16.63
C LEU A 290 -5.35 -4.39 16.44
N PHE A 291 -4.61 -4.77 17.49
CA PHE A 291 -3.67 -5.89 17.40
C PHE A 291 -4.35 -7.19 16.95
N PHE A 292 -5.46 -7.55 17.61
CA PHE A 292 -6.20 -8.77 17.25
C PHE A 292 -6.92 -8.66 15.92
N ASN A 293 -7.43 -7.47 15.56
CA ASN A 293 -7.98 -7.22 14.23
C ASN A 293 -6.92 -7.39 13.15
N GLY A 294 -5.72 -6.80 13.34
CA GLY A 294 -4.57 -6.96 12.47
C GLY A 294 -4.18 -8.42 12.25
N PHE A 295 -4.28 -9.24 13.29
CA PHE A 295 -3.97 -10.67 13.22
C PHE A 295 -4.82 -11.43 12.20
N ALA A 296 -6.02 -10.97 11.88
CA ALA A 296 -6.86 -11.60 10.86
C ALA A 296 -6.49 -11.22 9.41
N ILE A 297 -5.60 -10.22 9.19
CA ILE A 297 -5.32 -9.64 7.86
C ILE A 297 -4.38 -10.53 7.04
N ALA A 298 -3.24 -10.92 7.60
CA ALA A 298 -2.21 -11.63 6.84
C ALA A 298 -2.72 -12.87 6.11
N PRO A 299 -3.55 -13.75 6.70
CA PRO A 299 -4.07 -14.92 6.02
C PRO A 299 -5.09 -14.62 4.90
N LEU A 300 -5.59 -13.38 4.82
CA LEU A 300 -6.46 -12.92 3.73
C LEU A 300 -5.68 -12.50 2.50
N VAL A 301 -4.42 -12.08 2.68
CA VAL A 301 -3.57 -11.54 1.63
C VAL A 301 -2.60 -12.59 1.08
N ILE A 302 -2.27 -13.60 1.90
CA ILE A 302 -1.42 -14.76 1.55
C ILE A 302 -2.27 -15.89 0.96
#